data_2ac48fc6b4b9123cfcad4ec4ec82a043
#
_entry.id   2ac48fc6b4b9123cfcad4ec4ec82a043
#
_cell.length_a   1.000
_cell.length_b   1.000
_cell.length_c   1.000
_cell.angle_alpha   90.00
_cell.angle_beta   90.00
_cell.angle_gamma   90.00
#
_symmetry.space_group_name_H-M   'P 1'
#
loop_
_entity.id
_entity.type
_entity.pdbx_description
1 polymer ?
#
loop_
_entity_poly.entity_id
_entity_poly.type
_entity_poly.pdbx_seq_one_letter_code
_entity_poly.pdbx_strand_id
1 'polypeptide(L)'
;QTKRERTVVTLAICFGGLALCGFAMVLLYGHELRRMARFLRNRDGRSNSRLTTEMPGPGFADLARAVNGTLDAADQRERERAAEQRQFQRDLASLSHDIRTPLMGAKGYVSLAAEEPDDARRAHYLQAAEARLTDMEGLLDALFAYARATDAAAELDMRPLAVMPVLAEVLTGQFPAFEERGWEPLVDFPDESLVVEADSEALTRMFENLVSNALRYGTSAPSIVQRGRSLTFSNKVPDPTAIDVSRLFERFYRADAARAHGGAGLGLAVVASLAAAQNIEVEASLEGDELSLALIFPPRSEERRVGKE
;
A
#
# COMPACT_ATOMS: atom_id res chain seq x y z
N GLN A 1 -13.76 -41.95 74.80
CA GLN A 1 -14.40 -42.31 73.53
C GLN A 1 -15.14 -41.11 72.90
N THR A 2 -15.91 -40.36 73.62
CA THR A 2 -16.75 -39.24 73.15
C THR A 2 -15.97 -38.06 72.53
N LYS A 3 -14.73 -37.79 72.97
CA LYS A 3 -13.93 -36.71 72.41
C LYS A 3 -13.39 -37.02 70.96
N ARG A 4 -13.01 -38.28 70.74
CA ARG A 4 -12.50 -38.79 69.46
C ARG A 4 -13.61 -38.87 68.42
N GLU A 5 -14.82 -39.26 68.82
CA GLU A 5 -15.99 -39.30 67.92
C GLU A 5 -16.43 -37.90 67.49
N ARG A 6 -16.43 -36.89 68.35
CA ARG A 6 -16.69 -35.49 68.03
C ARG A 6 -15.68 -34.93 67.03
N THR A 7 -14.40 -35.27 67.22
CA THR A 7 -13.33 -34.81 66.21
C THR A 7 -13.52 -35.43 64.83
N VAL A 8 -13.89 -36.72 64.76
CA VAL A 8 -14.15 -37.38 63.48
C VAL A 8 -15.35 -36.80 62.75
N VAL A 9 -16.44 -36.53 63.50
CA VAL A 9 -17.67 -35.91 62.96
C VAL A 9 -17.36 -34.47 62.44
N THR A 10 -16.63 -33.68 63.26
CA THR A 10 -16.23 -32.31 62.83
C THR A 10 -15.37 -32.34 61.54
N LEU A 11 -14.39 -33.24 61.42
CA LEU A 11 -13.56 -33.44 60.24
C LEU A 11 -14.42 -33.86 59.05
N ALA A 12 -15.37 -34.78 59.20
CA ALA A 12 -16.25 -35.20 58.13
C ALA A 12 -17.16 -34.07 57.64
N ILE A 13 -17.69 -33.22 58.56
CA ILE A 13 -18.45 -32.02 58.17
C ILE A 13 -17.58 -31.01 57.40
N CYS A 14 -16.33 -30.77 57.86
CA CYS A 14 -15.40 -29.88 57.19
C CYS A 14 -15.04 -30.39 55.78
N PHE A 15 -14.76 -31.69 55.63
CA PHE A 15 -14.49 -32.29 54.31
C PHE A 15 -15.71 -32.25 53.40
N GLY A 16 -16.91 -32.54 53.94
CA GLY A 16 -18.17 -32.42 53.19
C GLY A 16 -18.42 -30.98 52.71
N GLY A 17 -18.19 -30.00 53.56
CA GLY A 17 -18.29 -28.58 53.21
C GLY A 17 -17.30 -28.15 52.16
N LEU A 18 -16.04 -28.61 52.27
CA LEU A 18 -15.00 -28.32 51.27
C LEU A 18 -15.33 -28.96 49.93
N ALA A 19 -15.81 -30.19 49.89
CA ALA A 19 -16.24 -30.90 48.67
C ALA A 19 -17.42 -30.18 47.99
N LEU A 20 -18.42 -29.73 48.80
CA LEU A 20 -19.55 -28.97 48.27
C LEU A 20 -19.15 -27.63 47.67
N CYS A 21 -18.24 -26.88 48.33
CA CYS A 21 -17.65 -25.64 47.80
C CYS A 21 -16.89 -25.89 46.51
N GLY A 22 -16.07 -26.94 46.46
CA GLY A 22 -15.34 -27.34 45.25
C GLY A 22 -16.27 -27.66 44.07
N PHE A 23 -17.34 -28.42 44.34
CA PHE A 23 -18.35 -28.75 43.35
C PHE A 23 -19.11 -27.52 42.83
N ALA A 24 -19.53 -26.64 43.72
CA ALA A 24 -20.18 -25.39 43.39
C ALA A 24 -19.25 -24.51 42.50
N MET A 25 -17.96 -24.46 42.82
CA MET A 25 -16.96 -23.73 42.05
C MET A 25 -16.82 -24.28 40.62
N VAL A 26 -16.76 -25.60 40.45
CA VAL A 26 -16.71 -26.26 39.12
C VAL A 26 -17.95 -25.93 38.29
N LEU A 27 -19.14 -25.92 38.89
CA LEU A 27 -20.37 -25.54 38.19
C LEU A 27 -20.36 -24.07 37.75
N LEU A 28 -19.87 -23.16 38.58
CA LEU A 28 -19.73 -21.72 38.27
C LEU A 28 -18.72 -21.51 37.12
N TYR A 29 -17.56 -22.16 37.17
CA TYR A 29 -16.57 -22.13 36.11
C TYR A 29 -17.16 -22.66 34.80
N GLY A 30 -17.86 -23.80 34.83
CA GLY A 30 -18.51 -24.36 33.63
C GLY A 30 -19.63 -23.48 33.08
N HIS A 31 -20.34 -22.73 33.95
CA HIS A 31 -21.32 -21.74 33.50
C HIS A 31 -20.66 -20.54 32.79
N GLU A 32 -19.61 -20.00 33.37
CA GLU A 32 -18.88 -18.86 32.80
C GLU A 32 -18.25 -19.20 31.43
N LEU A 33 -17.57 -20.35 31.31
CA LEU A 33 -17.02 -20.81 30.05
C LEU A 33 -18.10 -20.98 28.96
N ARG A 34 -19.29 -21.52 29.35
CA ARG A 34 -20.41 -21.61 28.38
C ARG A 34 -20.97 -20.25 27.98
N ARG A 35 -20.93 -19.27 28.88
CA ARG A 35 -21.33 -17.89 28.63
C ARG A 35 -20.36 -17.25 27.62
N MET A 36 -19.05 -17.38 27.84
CA MET A 36 -18.00 -16.89 26.97
C MET A 36 -18.09 -17.54 25.58
N ALA A 37 -18.27 -18.85 25.52
CA ALA A 37 -18.44 -19.58 24.26
C ALA A 37 -19.69 -19.16 23.48
N ARG A 38 -20.82 -18.89 24.19
CA ARG A 38 -22.05 -18.37 23.56
C ARG A 38 -21.83 -16.96 23.01
N PHE A 39 -21.13 -16.09 23.74
CA PHE A 39 -20.78 -14.74 23.28
C PHE A 39 -20.01 -14.83 21.96
N LEU A 40 -18.94 -15.65 21.90
CA LEU A 40 -18.11 -15.79 20.68
C LEU A 40 -18.88 -16.38 19.51
N ARG A 41 -19.80 -17.34 19.76
CA ARG A 41 -20.60 -17.98 18.71
C ARG A 41 -21.67 -17.05 18.13
N ASN A 42 -22.26 -16.20 18.97
CA ASN A 42 -23.39 -15.35 18.62
C ASN A 42 -22.94 -13.90 18.32
N ARG A 43 -21.61 -13.62 18.32
CA ARG A 43 -21.12 -12.31 18.00
C ARG A 43 -21.33 -12.03 16.52
N ASP A 44 -22.10 -11.01 16.24
CA ASP A 44 -22.17 -10.42 14.90
C ASP A 44 -20.89 -9.61 14.67
N GLY A 45 -20.19 -9.82 13.54
CA GLY A 45 -18.93 -9.14 13.22
C GLY A 45 -19.00 -7.59 13.27
N ARG A 46 -20.23 -7.05 13.24
CA ARG A 46 -20.49 -5.60 13.35
C ARG A 46 -20.73 -5.11 14.79
N SER A 47 -20.75 -6.00 15.76
CA SER A 47 -21.02 -5.64 17.16
C SER A 47 -19.73 -5.20 17.86
N ASN A 48 -19.72 -4.00 18.41
CA ASN A 48 -18.62 -3.48 19.24
C ASN A 48 -18.62 -4.05 20.68
N SER A 49 -19.35 -5.16 20.92
CA SER A 49 -19.44 -5.79 22.22
C SER A 49 -18.13 -6.48 22.60
N ARG A 50 -17.76 -6.35 23.89
CA ARG A 50 -16.55 -6.92 24.46
C ARG A 50 -16.91 -8.07 25.39
N LEU A 51 -16.03 -9.07 25.44
CA LEU A 51 -16.16 -10.17 26.39
C LEU A 51 -15.87 -9.65 27.80
N THR A 52 -16.85 -9.80 28.70
CA THR A 52 -16.70 -9.47 30.11
C THR A 52 -16.77 -10.73 30.95
N THR A 53 -16.06 -10.78 32.10
CA THR A 53 -16.12 -11.86 33.05
C THR A 53 -16.74 -11.37 34.36
N GLU A 54 -17.60 -12.20 34.93
CA GLU A 54 -18.18 -11.97 36.27
C GLU A 54 -17.47 -12.78 37.36
N MET A 55 -16.61 -13.75 36.95
CA MET A 55 -15.87 -14.58 37.88
C MET A 55 -14.63 -13.86 38.39
N PRO A 56 -14.44 -13.76 39.69
CA PRO A 56 -13.22 -13.25 40.30
C PRO A 56 -12.08 -14.25 40.08
N GLY A 57 -10.99 -13.79 39.47
CA GLY A 57 -9.78 -14.58 39.25
C GLY A 57 -8.96 -14.10 38.06
N PRO A 58 -7.64 -14.17 38.13
CA PRO A 58 -6.77 -13.65 37.09
C PRO A 58 -6.95 -14.38 35.76
N GLY A 59 -7.19 -15.70 35.78
CA GLY A 59 -7.29 -16.51 34.56
C GLY A 59 -8.43 -16.11 33.60
N PHE A 60 -9.62 -15.81 34.13
CA PHE A 60 -10.76 -15.37 33.33
C PHE A 60 -10.57 -13.94 32.80
N ALA A 61 -10.00 -13.06 33.61
CA ALA A 61 -9.70 -11.69 33.23
C ALA A 61 -8.62 -11.66 32.16
N ASP A 62 -7.59 -12.51 32.24
CA ASP A 62 -6.54 -12.63 31.25
C ASP A 62 -7.08 -13.19 29.95
N LEU A 63 -7.91 -14.23 30.00
CA LEU A 63 -8.59 -14.79 28.83
C LEU A 63 -9.48 -13.73 28.14
N ALA A 64 -10.28 -12.99 28.93
CA ALA A 64 -11.13 -11.95 28.37
C ALA A 64 -10.32 -10.84 27.70
N ARG A 65 -9.17 -10.42 28.28
CA ARG A 65 -8.25 -9.45 27.67
C ARG A 65 -7.62 -9.98 26.37
N ALA A 66 -7.12 -11.20 26.36
CA ALA A 66 -6.52 -11.81 25.17
C ALA A 66 -7.54 -11.95 24.03
N VAL A 67 -8.76 -12.43 24.34
CA VAL A 67 -9.84 -12.52 23.36
C VAL A 67 -10.24 -11.14 22.84
N ASN A 68 -10.44 -10.15 23.72
CA ASN A 68 -10.78 -8.80 23.30
C ASN A 68 -9.68 -8.18 22.42
N GLY A 69 -8.40 -8.42 22.73
CA GLY A 69 -7.30 -7.97 21.90
C GLY A 69 -7.32 -8.56 20.47
N THR A 70 -7.63 -9.86 20.35
CA THR A 70 -7.79 -10.48 19.02
C THR A 70 -9.02 -9.97 18.28
N LEU A 71 -10.12 -9.69 18.99
CA LEU A 71 -11.33 -9.12 18.41
C LEU A 71 -11.08 -7.67 17.93
N ASP A 72 -10.37 -6.87 18.71
CA ASP A 72 -10.01 -5.50 18.34
C ASP A 72 -9.13 -5.49 17.09
N ALA A 73 -8.14 -6.37 17.01
CA ALA A 73 -7.30 -6.51 15.84
C ALA A 73 -8.08 -6.97 14.59
N ALA A 74 -9.07 -7.86 14.76
CA ALA A 74 -9.94 -8.29 13.67
C ALA A 74 -10.85 -7.16 13.18
N ASP A 75 -11.51 -6.46 14.11
CA ASP A 75 -12.38 -5.31 13.82
C ASP A 75 -11.59 -4.17 13.12
N GLN A 76 -10.35 -3.95 13.55
CA GLN A 76 -9.48 -2.96 12.92
C GLN A 76 -9.14 -3.32 11.48
N ARG A 77 -8.76 -4.57 11.21
CA ARG A 77 -8.49 -5.05 9.84
C ARG A 77 -9.72 -4.97 8.94
N GLU A 78 -10.91 -5.25 9.48
CA GLU A 78 -12.16 -5.14 8.70
C GLU A 78 -12.47 -3.68 8.36
N ARG A 79 -12.25 -2.75 9.31
CA ARG A 79 -12.40 -1.29 9.04
C ARG A 79 -11.41 -0.80 7.99
N GLU A 80 -10.16 -1.23 8.06
CA GLU A 80 -9.12 -0.91 7.09
C GLU A 80 -9.51 -1.41 5.70
N ARG A 81 -9.88 -2.70 5.56
CA ARG A 81 -10.37 -3.26 4.29
C ARG A 81 -11.58 -2.52 3.74
N ALA A 82 -12.55 -2.19 4.62
CA ALA A 82 -13.74 -1.45 4.19
C ALA A 82 -13.42 0.00 3.78
N ALA A 83 -12.39 0.61 4.39
CA ALA A 83 -11.90 1.92 3.99
C ALA A 83 -11.18 1.87 2.64
N GLU A 84 -10.30 0.88 2.44
CA GLU A 84 -9.62 0.62 1.17
C GLU A 84 -10.62 0.36 0.03
N GLN A 85 -11.63 -0.47 0.28
CA GLN A 85 -12.66 -0.76 -0.72
C GLN A 85 -13.48 0.49 -1.10
N ARG A 86 -13.83 1.32 -0.11
CA ARG A 86 -14.53 2.60 -0.37
C ARG A 86 -13.64 3.58 -1.12
N GLN A 87 -12.35 3.60 -0.81
CA GLN A 87 -11.38 4.40 -1.55
C GLN A 87 -11.29 3.93 -2.99
N PHE A 88 -11.13 2.63 -3.22
CA PHE A 88 -11.09 2.05 -4.56
C PHE A 88 -12.33 2.37 -5.40
N GLN A 89 -13.53 2.32 -4.79
CA GLN A 89 -14.76 2.70 -5.49
C GLN A 89 -14.78 4.19 -5.89
N ARG A 90 -14.30 5.08 -5.03
CA ARG A 90 -14.15 6.51 -5.36
C ARG A 90 -13.16 6.73 -6.48
N ASP A 91 -12.06 6.01 -6.42
CA ASP A 91 -10.99 6.07 -7.41
C ASP A 91 -11.48 5.60 -8.80
N LEU A 92 -12.26 4.51 -8.86
CA LEU A 92 -12.89 4.06 -10.10
C LEU A 92 -13.90 5.08 -10.65
N ALA A 93 -14.64 5.75 -9.78
CA ALA A 93 -15.58 6.78 -10.21
C ALA A 93 -14.85 8.00 -10.81
N SER A 94 -13.73 8.43 -10.19
CA SER A 94 -12.86 9.48 -10.72
C SER A 94 -12.27 9.09 -12.08
N LEU A 95 -11.71 7.87 -12.19
CA LEU A 95 -11.15 7.36 -13.43
C LEU A 95 -12.21 7.30 -14.55
N SER A 96 -13.43 6.89 -14.23
CA SER A 96 -14.53 6.88 -15.19
C SER A 96 -14.84 8.26 -15.75
N HIS A 97 -14.72 9.29 -14.92
CA HIS A 97 -14.84 10.69 -15.34
C HIS A 97 -13.66 11.11 -16.23
N ASP A 98 -12.43 10.73 -15.84
CA ASP A 98 -11.20 11.10 -16.54
C ASP A 98 -11.06 10.39 -17.91
N ILE A 99 -11.65 9.21 -18.07
CA ILE A 99 -11.79 8.52 -19.36
C ILE A 99 -12.87 9.16 -20.22
N ARG A 100 -13.99 9.58 -19.62
CA ARG A 100 -15.10 10.18 -20.37
C ARG A 100 -14.70 11.48 -21.06
N THR A 101 -13.87 12.30 -20.41
CA THR A 101 -13.46 13.61 -20.93
C THR A 101 -12.72 13.51 -22.27
N PRO A 102 -11.62 12.74 -22.43
CA PRO A 102 -10.93 12.57 -23.70
C PRO A 102 -11.82 11.86 -24.72
N LEU A 103 -12.65 10.88 -24.31
CA LEU A 103 -13.58 10.20 -25.21
C LEU A 103 -14.60 11.15 -25.83
N MET A 104 -15.19 12.04 -25.04
CA MET A 104 -16.13 13.04 -25.53
C MET A 104 -15.41 14.07 -26.42
N GLY A 105 -14.19 14.44 -26.06
CA GLY A 105 -13.35 15.31 -26.90
C GLY A 105 -13.04 14.68 -28.27
N ALA A 106 -12.57 13.43 -28.29
CA ALA A 106 -12.32 12.69 -29.52
C ALA A 106 -13.57 12.59 -30.39
N LYS A 107 -14.72 12.22 -29.78
CA LYS A 107 -16.00 12.17 -30.50
C LYS A 107 -16.40 13.53 -31.09
N GLY A 108 -16.19 14.63 -30.35
CA GLY A 108 -16.43 15.98 -30.83
C GLY A 108 -15.58 16.34 -32.03
N TYR A 109 -14.27 16.06 -31.99
CA TYR A 109 -13.37 16.31 -33.11
C TYR A 109 -13.69 15.46 -34.34
N VAL A 110 -14.07 14.20 -34.17
CA VAL A 110 -14.52 13.34 -35.28
C VAL A 110 -15.79 13.92 -35.92
N SER A 111 -16.74 14.41 -35.12
CA SER A 111 -17.95 15.05 -35.66
C SER A 111 -17.62 16.34 -36.43
N LEU A 112 -16.72 17.18 -35.93
CA LEU A 112 -16.24 18.38 -36.65
C LEU A 112 -15.54 18.02 -37.93
N ALA A 113 -14.69 16.99 -37.94
CA ALA A 113 -14.00 16.52 -39.14
C ALA A 113 -14.97 16.01 -40.21
N ALA A 114 -16.10 15.41 -39.81
CA ALA A 114 -17.11 14.90 -40.76
C ALA A 114 -17.84 16.01 -41.49
N GLU A 115 -17.97 17.20 -40.90
CA GLU A 115 -18.69 18.35 -41.47
C GLU A 115 -17.75 19.38 -42.11
N GLU A 116 -16.41 19.25 -41.94
CA GLU A 116 -15.41 20.21 -42.40
C GLU A 116 -15.08 19.99 -43.89
N PRO A 117 -15.34 20.96 -44.77
CA PRO A 117 -15.03 20.86 -46.19
C PRO A 117 -13.55 21.07 -46.50
N ASP A 118 -12.81 21.79 -45.63
CA ASP A 118 -11.39 22.07 -45.83
C ASP A 118 -10.52 20.88 -45.40
N ASP A 119 -9.74 20.33 -46.30
CA ASP A 119 -8.92 19.13 -46.05
C ASP A 119 -7.87 19.35 -44.97
N ALA A 120 -7.27 20.54 -44.85
CA ALA A 120 -6.24 20.84 -43.85
C ALA A 120 -6.85 20.93 -42.43
N ARG A 121 -8.02 21.56 -42.32
CA ARG A 121 -8.78 21.61 -41.04
C ARG A 121 -9.31 20.25 -40.64
N ARG A 122 -9.81 19.47 -41.63
CA ARG A 122 -10.26 18.09 -41.37
C ARG A 122 -9.11 17.24 -40.83
N ALA A 123 -7.93 17.31 -41.43
CA ALA A 123 -6.74 16.62 -40.93
C ALA A 123 -6.36 17.05 -39.52
N HIS A 124 -6.44 18.35 -39.23
CA HIS A 124 -6.18 18.87 -37.87
C HIS A 124 -7.19 18.31 -36.83
N TYR A 125 -8.48 18.24 -37.16
CA TYR A 125 -9.48 17.66 -36.25
C TYR A 125 -9.23 16.16 -36.04
N LEU A 126 -8.88 15.40 -37.06
CA LEU A 126 -8.56 13.97 -36.92
C LEU A 126 -7.32 13.77 -36.05
N GLN A 127 -6.28 14.56 -36.22
CA GLN A 127 -5.08 14.52 -35.41
C GLN A 127 -5.38 14.86 -33.93
N ALA A 128 -6.27 15.85 -33.69
CA ALA A 128 -6.71 16.18 -32.33
C ALA A 128 -7.54 15.05 -31.71
N ALA A 129 -8.36 14.35 -32.50
CA ALA A 129 -9.09 13.17 -32.02
C ALA A 129 -8.15 12.03 -31.66
N GLU A 130 -7.15 11.73 -32.49
CA GLU A 130 -6.13 10.71 -32.26
C GLU A 130 -5.35 10.99 -30.98
N ALA A 131 -4.92 12.22 -30.75
CA ALA A 131 -4.24 12.61 -29.50
C ALA A 131 -5.10 12.33 -28.28
N ARG A 132 -6.42 12.58 -28.33
CA ARG A 132 -7.33 12.27 -27.22
C ARG A 132 -7.54 10.78 -26.97
N LEU A 133 -7.50 9.97 -28.04
CA LEU A 133 -7.56 8.50 -27.90
C LEU A 133 -6.27 7.96 -27.29
N THR A 134 -5.12 8.47 -27.70
CA THR A 134 -3.82 8.12 -27.09
C THR A 134 -3.75 8.50 -25.61
N ASP A 135 -4.27 9.68 -25.23
CA ASP A 135 -4.41 10.05 -23.81
C ASP A 135 -5.23 9.00 -23.03
N MET A 136 -6.34 8.51 -23.61
CA MET A 136 -7.21 7.51 -23.00
C MET A 136 -6.54 6.13 -22.91
N GLU A 137 -5.82 5.69 -23.94
CA GLU A 137 -5.01 4.47 -23.92
C GLU A 137 -4.01 4.51 -22.77
N GLY A 138 -3.29 5.61 -22.59
CA GLY A 138 -2.36 5.79 -21.48
C GLY A 138 -3.01 5.70 -20.09
N LEU A 139 -4.27 6.15 -19.94
CA LEU A 139 -5.04 5.99 -18.70
C LEU A 139 -5.40 4.51 -18.44
N LEU A 140 -5.82 3.78 -19.47
CA LEU A 140 -6.15 2.35 -19.36
C LEU A 140 -4.92 1.51 -19.07
N ASP A 141 -3.81 1.76 -19.74
CA ASP A 141 -2.54 1.06 -19.52
C ASP A 141 -2.04 1.25 -18.08
N ALA A 142 -2.14 2.48 -17.55
CA ALA A 142 -1.80 2.76 -16.16
C ALA A 142 -2.70 2.01 -15.18
N LEU A 143 -4.02 1.90 -15.45
CA LEU A 143 -4.95 1.13 -14.64
C LEU A 143 -4.62 -0.36 -14.66
N PHE A 144 -4.37 -0.94 -15.83
CA PHE A 144 -3.99 -2.34 -15.95
C PHE A 144 -2.62 -2.62 -15.31
N ALA A 145 -1.67 -1.71 -15.43
CA ALA A 145 -0.38 -1.79 -14.76
C ALA A 145 -0.55 -1.80 -13.23
N TYR A 146 -1.43 -0.92 -12.71
CA TYR A 146 -1.76 -0.88 -11.29
C TYR A 146 -2.44 -2.19 -10.82
N ALA A 147 -3.46 -2.67 -11.55
CA ALA A 147 -4.16 -3.90 -11.20
C ALA A 147 -3.19 -5.10 -11.16
N ARG A 148 -2.35 -5.24 -12.19
CA ARG A 148 -1.31 -6.30 -12.22
C ARG A 148 -0.29 -6.16 -11.10
N ALA A 149 0.15 -4.94 -10.76
CA ALA A 149 1.09 -4.72 -9.66
C ALA A 149 0.50 -5.12 -8.31
N THR A 150 -0.81 -4.90 -8.12
CA THR A 150 -1.52 -5.29 -6.89
C THR A 150 -1.70 -6.82 -6.80
N ASP A 151 -1.97 -7.50 -7.92
CA ASP A 151 -2.08 -8.95 -7.99
C ASP A 151 -0.69 -9.63 -7.90
N ALA A 152 0.31 -9.11 -8.60
CA ALA A 152 1.69 -9.60 -8.58
C ALA A 152 2.36 -9.45 -7.20
N ALA A 153 1.95 -8.47 -6.40
CA ALA A 153 2.40 -8.34 -5.01
C ALA A 153 2.08 -9.58 -4.14
N ALA A 154 1.21 -10.48 -4.61
CA ALA A 154 0.90 -11.74 -3.94
C ALA A 154 1.85 -12.90 -4.33
N GLU A 155 2.60 -12.82 -5.44
CA GLU A 155 3.44 -13.91 -5.98
C GLU A 155 4.81 -13.40 -6.47
N LEU A 156 5.49 -12.54 -5.70
CA LEU A 156 6.82 -12.02 -6.05
C LEU A 156 7.89 -13.12 -5.97
N ASP A 157 8.75 -13.18 -6.99
CA ASP A 157 9.92 -14.05 -7.00
C ASP A 157 11.15 -13.31 -6.45
N MET A 158 11.22 -13.25 -5.13
CA MET A 158 12.26 -12.53 -4.39
C MET A 158 13.61 -13.23 -4.52
N ARG A 159 14.60 -12.54 -5.14
CA ARG A 159 15.97 -13.05 -5.35
C ARG A 159 17.01 -11.99 -5.02
N PRO A 160 18.25 -12.40 -4.68
CA PRO A 160 19.37 -11.47 -4.65
C PRO A 160 19.57 -10.84 -6.03
N LEU A 161 19.40 -9.54 -6.14
CA LEU A 161 19.44 -8.80 -7.39
C LEU A 161 20.36 -7.58 -7.26
N ALA A 162 21.27 -7.39 -8.21
CA ALA A 162 22.07 -6.19 -8.31
C ALA A 162 21.21 -5.02 -8.82
N VAL A 163 21.22 -3.91 -8.11
CA VAL A 163 20.33 -2.76 -8.40
C VAL A 163 20.78 -1.99 -9.64
N MET A 164 22.10 -1.77 -9.79
CA MET A 164 22.66 -0.95 -10.88
C MET A 164 22.34 -1.49 -12.29
N PRO A 165 22.45 -2.81 -12.57
CA PRO A 165 22.09 -3.33 -13.91
C PRO A 165 20.62 -3.08 -14.27
N VAL A 166 19.69 -3.22 -13.33
CA VAL A 166 18.25 -2.96 -13.56
C VAL A 166 18.02 -1.49 -13.85
N LEU A 167 18.64 -0.59 -13.07
CA LEU A 167 18.56 0.84 -13.30
C LEU A 167 19.12 1.23 -14.67
N ALA A 168 20.29 0.68 -15.05
CA ALA A 168 20.93 0.95 -16.33
C ALA A 168 20.05 0.51 -17.51
N GLU A 169 19.39 -0.65 -17.41
CA GLU A 169 18.46 -1.13 -18.44
C GLU A 169 17.28 -0.15 -18.63
N VAL A 170 16.66 0.30 -17.52
CA VAL A 170 15.56 1.26 -17.57
C VAL A 170 16.00 2.60 -18.17
N LEU A 171 17.15 3.14 -17.75
CA LEU A 171 17.67 4.40 -18.29
C LEU A 171 18.00 4.28 -19.77
N THR A 172 18.57 3.16 -20.20
CA THR A 172 18.85 2.89 -21.62
C THR A 172 17.56 2.83 -22.43
N GLY A 173 16.51 2.19 -21.90
CA GLY A 173 15.19 2.15 -22.54
C GLY A 173 14.54 3.53 -22.70
N GLN A 174 14.82 4.46 -21.79
CA GLN A 174 14.30 5.83 -21.82
C GLN A 174 15.23 6.83 -22.52
N PHE A 175 16.38 6.38 -23.06
CA PHE A 175 17.36 7.25 -23.72
C PHE A 175 16.77 8.11 -24.82
N PRO A 176 15.90 7.60 -25.75
CA PRO A 176 15.29 8.45 -26.78
C PRO A 176 14.48 9.62 -26.21
N ALA A 177 13.76 9.41 -25.10
CA ALA A 177 12.95 10.44 -24.47
C ALA A 177 13.82 11.51 -23.75
N PHE A 178 14.97 11.13 -23.25
CA PHE A 178 15.96 12.06 -22.72
C PHE A 178 16.62 12.86 -23.83
N GLU A 179 17.01 12.19 -24.94
CA GLU A 179 17.63 12.84 -26.10
C GLU A 179 16.70 13.88 -26.75
N GLU A 180 15.42 13.56 -26.92
CA GLU A 180 14.41 14.48 -27.47
C GLU A 180 14.30 15.77 -26.62
N ARG A 181 14.51 15.68 -25.31
CA ARG A 181 14.49 16.83 -24.39
C ARG A 181 15.84 17.51 -24.24
N GLY A 182 16.92 16.97 -24.79
CA GLY A 182 18.28 17.41 -24.56
C GLY A 182 18.72 17.25 -23.10
N TRP A 183 18.22 16.24 -22.42
CA TRP A 183 18.50 15.97 -21.01
C TRP A 183 19.52 14.84 -20.86
N GLU A 184 20.48 15.06 -19.96
CA GLU A 184 21.45 14.06 -19.54
C GLU A 184 21.22 13.74 -18.03
N PRO A 185 20.68 12.57 -17.69
CA PRO A 185 20.47 12.20 -16.31
C PRO A 185 21.78 12.12 -15.53
N LEU A 186 21.84 12.74 -14.35
CA LEU A 186 22.98 12.58 -13.47
C LEU A 186 22.82 11.31 -12.65
N VAL A 187 23.75 10.35 -12.81
CA VAL A 187 23.75 9.10 -12.05
C VAL A 187 24.99 9.07 -11.14
N ASP A 188 24.79 9.16 -9.83
CA ASP A 188 25.83 9.01 -8.82
C ASP A 188 25.58 7.73 -8.00
N PHE A 189 26.22 6.64 -8.40
CA PHE A 189 26.03 5.30 -7.86
C PHE A 189 27.37 4.71 -7.40
N PRO A 190 27.87 5.13 -6.23
CA PRO A 190 29.21 4.78 -5.76
C PRO A 190 29.38 3.29 -5.40
N ASP A 191 28.32 2.57 -5.05
CA ASP A 191 28.38 1.14 -4.74
C ASP A 191 27.64 0.32 -5.81
N GLU A 192 28.31 0.08 -6.94
CA GLU A 192 27.76 -0.74 -8.03
C GLU A 192 27.49 -2.20 -7.62
N SER A 193 28.03 -2.64 -6.49
CA SER A 193 27.85 -3.97 -5.94
C SER A 193 26.58 -4.11 -5.06
N LEU A 194 25.79 -3.03 -4.92
CA LEU A 194 24.56 -3.05 -4.12
C LEU A 194 23.63 -4.16 -4.59
N VAL A 195 23.45 -5.18 -3.76
CA VAL A 195 22.52 -6.30 -3.98
C VAL A 195 21.39 -6.22 -2.96
N VAL A 196 20.16 -6.39 -3.44
CA VAL A 196 18.95 -6.40 -2.65
C VAL A 196 18.14 -7.67 -2.88
N GLU A 197 17.33 -8.08 -1.91
CA GLU A 197 16.32 -9.12 -2.12
C GLU A 197 15.11 -8.45 -2.77
N ALA A 198 14.90 -8.73 -4.06
CA ALA A 198 13.83 -8.11 -4.84
C ALA A 198 13.35 -9.02 -5.97
N ASP A 199 12.15 -8.75 -6.47
CA ASP A 199 11.66 -9.28 -7.74
C ASP A 199 12.11 -8.35 -8.87
N SER A 200 12.73 -8.93 -9.90
CA SER A 200 13.33 -8.16 -11.01
C SER A 200 12.31 -7.36 -11.80
N GLU A 201 11.15 -7.95 -12.12
CA GLU A 201 10.11 -7.28 -12.89
C GLU A 201 9.47 -6.15 -12.09
N ALA A 202 9.22 -6.39 -10.80
CA ALA A 202 8.69 -5.39 -9.90
C ALA A 202 9.65 -4.20 -9.73
N LEU A 203 10.96 -4.47 -9.56
CA LEU A 203 11.97 -3.41 -9.43
C LEU A 203 12.13 -2.60 -10.72
N THR A 204 12.18 -3.26 -11.87
CA THR A 204 12.19 -2.60 -13.19
C THR A 204 10.99 -1.66 -13.33
N ARG A 205 9.79 -2.13 -13.02
CA ARG A 205 8.56 -1.34 -13.10
C ARG A 205 8.56 -0.15 -12.13
N MET A 206 9.13 -0.31 -10.93
CA MET A 206 9.30 0.82 -10.01
C MET A 206 10.19 1.91 -10.60
N PHE A 207 11.34 1.53 -11.16
CA PHE A 207 12.27 2.48 -11.79
C PHE A 207 11.66 3.14 -13.03
N GLU A 208 10.98 2.40 -13.90
CA GLU A 208 10.25 2.94 -15.06
C GLU A 208 9.24 4.03 -14.63
N ASN A 209 8.46 3.77 -13.56
CA ASN A 209 7.50 4.75 -13.04
C ASN A 209 8.19 6.00 -12.49
N LEU A 210 9.31 5.85 -11.77
CA LEU A 210 10.06 6.98 -11.22
C LEU A 210 10.70 7.81 -12.33
N VAL A 211 11.35 7.18 -13.32
CA VAL A 211 11.96 7.86 -14.46
C VAL A 211 10.91 8.52 -15.35
N SER A 212 9.81 7.83 -15.64
CA SER A 212 8.68 8.39 -16.39
C SER A 212 8.04 9.58 -15.68
N ASN A 213 7.95 9.53 -14.36
CA ASN A 213 7.47 10.65 -13.54
C ASN A 213 8.38 11.87 -13.69
N ALA A 214 9.69 11.69 -13.58
CA ALA A 214 10.67 12.76 -13.77
C ALA A 214 10.62 13.34 -15.21
N LEU A 215 10.52 12.48 -16.21
CA LEU A 215 10.36 12.91 -17.60
C LEU A 215 9.06 13.71 -17.82
N ARG A 216 7.96 13.29 -17.25
CA ARG A 216 6.64 13.90 -17.49
C ARG A 216 6.45 15.23 -16.76
N TYR A 217 6.91 15.33 -15.53
CA TYR A 217 6.63 16.45 -14.64
C TYR A 217 7.84 17.29 -14.29
N GLY A 218 9.03 16.81 -14.61
CA GLY A 218 10.28 17.56 -14.39
C GLY A 218 10.46 18.69 -15.35
N THR A 219 11.22 19.71 -14.94
CA THR A 219 11.68 20.85 -15.74
C THR A 219 13.18 20.78 -16.07
N SER A 220 13.88 19.79 -15.53
CA SER A 220 15.30 19.51 -15.76
C SER A 220 15.58 18.02 -15.79
N ALA A 221 16.75 17.64 -16.28
CA ALA A 221 17.24 16.27 -16.20
C ALA A 221 17.19 15.76 -14.76
N PRO A 222 16.75 14.50 -14.53
CA PRO A 222 16.71 13.93 -13.20
C PRO A 222 18.12 13.63 -12.67
N SER A 223 18.27 13.68 -11.35
CA SER A 223 19.41 13.17 -10.61
C SER A 223 19.04 11.87 -9.91
N ILE A 224 19.86 10.84 -10.04
CA ILE A 224 19.68 9.53 -9.41
C ILE A 224 20.89 9.26 -8.55
N VAL A 225 20.70 9.26 -7.24
CA VAL A 225 21.79 9.20 -6.26
C VAL A 225 21.63 8.02 -5.34
N GLN A 226 22.65 7.16 -5.28
CA GLN A 226 22.72 6.07 -4.31
C GLN A 226 23.56 6.50 -3.09
N ARG A 227 23.01 6.29 -1.90
CA ARG A 227 23.73 6.46 -0.62
C ARG A 227 23.40 5.30 0.30
N GLY A 228 24.40 4.45 0.57
CA GLY A 228 24.18 3.22 1.32
C GLY A 228 23.11 2.35 0.65
N ARG A 229 22.03 2.08 1.35
CA ARG A 229 20.91 1.29 0.82
C ARG A 229 19.72 2.15 0.33
N SER A 230 19.92 3.43 0.15
CA SER A 230 18.92 4.35 -0.38
C SER A 230 19.24 4.73 -1.83
N LEU A 231 18.24 4.71 -2.71
CA LEU A 231 18.32 5.20 -4.08
C LEU A 231 17.29 6.32 -4.25
N THR A 232 17.77 7.54 -4.49
CA THR A 232 16.94 8.74 -4.57
C THR A 232 16.88 9.24 -6.01
N PHE A 233 15.68 9.46 -6.50
CA PHE A 233 15.37 10.08 -7.79
C PHE A 233 14.90 11.51 -7.53
N SER A 234 15.63 12.49 -8.01
CA SER A 234 15.32 13.92 -7.81
C SER A 234 15.14 14.62 -9.15
N ASN A 235 14.20 15.53 -9.23
CA ASN A 235 14.02 16.43 -10.37
C ASN A 235 13.36 17.74 -9.94
N LYS A 236 13.62 18.80 -10.70
CA LYS A 236 12.93 20.09 -10.49
C LYS A 236 11.51 20.04 -11.02
N VAL A 237 10.60 20.71 -10.31
CA VAL A 237 9.17 20.80 -10.66
C VAL A 237 8.76 22.27 -10.90
N PRO A 238 7.79 22.51 -11.81
CA PRO A 238 7.44 23.89 -12.19
C PRO A 238 6.67 24.66 -11.11
N ASP A 239 5.86 23.97 -10.32
CA ASP A 239 5.05 24.57 -9.24
C ASP A 239 5.10 23.70 -7.98
N PRO A 240 6.11 23.93 -7.12
CA PRO A 240 6.27 23.17 -5.88
C PRO A 240 5.12 23.42 -4.89
N THR A 241 4.45 24.57 -4.95
CA THR A 241 3.37 24.94 -4.00
C THR A 241 2.08 24.14 -4.22
N ALA A 242 1.89 23.61 -5.42
CA ALA A 242 0.74 22.77 -5.78
C ALA A 242 0.90 21.31 -5.35
N ILE A 243 2.09 20.91 -4.86
CA ILE A 243 2.42 19.53 -4.54
C ILE A 243 2.22 19.26 -3.05
N ASP A 244 1.26 18.37 -2.72
CA ASP A 244 1.15 17.81 -1.38
C ASP A 244 1.97 16.51 -1.32
N VAL A 245 3.17 16.62 -0.74
CA VAL A 245 4.14 15.51 -0.64
C VAL A 245 3.55 14.30 0.10
N SER A 246 2.70 14.51 1.10
CA SER A 246 2.10 13.44 1.89
C SER A 246 1.14 12.55 1.07
N ARG A 247 0.68 13.06 -0.07
CA ARG A 247 -0.31 12.41 -0.94
C ARG A 247 0.27 11.87 -2.24
N LEU A 248 1.57 12.08 -2.51
CA LEU A 248 2.19 11.70 -3.79
C LEU A 248 2.03 10.22 -4.13
N PHE A 249 1.98 9.34 -3.14
CA PHE A 249 1.79 7.89 -3.32
C PHE A 249 0.32 7.44 -3.28
N GLU A 250 -0.63 8.39 -3.04
CA GLU A 250 -2.05 8.08 -3.16
C GLU A 250 -2.44 7.82 -4.62
N ARG A 251 -3.36 6.89 -4.81
CA ARG A 251 -3.92 6.58 -6.14
C ARG A 251 -4.64 7.79 -6.71
N PHE A 252 -4.44 8.05 -8.02
CA PHE A 252 -5.07 9.15 -8.75
C PHE A 252 -4.75 10.56 -8.19
N TYR A 253 -3.81 10.66 -7.26
CA TYR A 253 -3.33 11.98 -6.83
C TYR A 253 -2.58 12.66 -7.97
N ARG A 254 -2.94 13.90 -8.22
CA ARG A 254 -2.29 14.78 -9.20
C ARG A 254 -2.29 16.19 -8.62
N ALA A 255 -1.14 16.84 -8.62
CA ALA A 255 -1.06 18.26 -8.36
C ALA A 255 -1.88 19.04 -9.40
N ASP A 256 -2.50 20.16 -9.03
CA ASP A 256 -3.39 20.90 -9.95
C ASP A 256 -2.69 21.31 -11.25
N ALA A 257 -1.43 21.74 -11.18
CA ALA A 257 -0.59 22.05 -12.35
C ALA A 257 -0.32 20.84 -13.26
N ALA A 258 -0.31 19.63 -12.72
CA ALA A 258 -0.07 18.39 -13.45
C ALA A 258 -1.29 17.89 -14.26
N ARG A 259 -2.48 18.45 -14.03
CA ARG A 259 -3.70 18.06 -14.74
C ARG A 259 -3.65 18.35 -16.24
N ALA A 260 -2.86 19.34 -16.64
CA ALA A 260 -2.69 19.71 -18.05
C ALA A 260 -1.78 18.73 -18.85
N HIS A 261 -0.93 17.95 -18.17
CA HIS A 261 0.09 17.12 -18.80
C HIS A 261 -0.29 15.64 -18.99
N GLY A 262 -1.56 15.28 -18.77
CA GLY A 262 -2.03 13.89 -18.91
C GLY A 262 -1.55 12.98 -17.76
N GLY A 263 -1.91 11.70 -17.81
CA GLY A 263 -1.52 10.69 -16.83
C GLY A 263 -2.57 10.41 -15.76
N ALA A 264 -2.65 9.14 -15.35
CA ALA A 264 -3.68 8.63 -14.43
C ALA A 264 -3.42 8.93 -12.95
N GLY A 265 -2.24 9.44 -12.56
CA GLY A 265 -1.85 9.56 -11.15
C GLY A 265 -1.69 8.20 -10.45
N LEU A 266 -1.34 7.15 -11.22
CA LEU A 266 -1.18 5.78 -10.72
C LEU A 266 0.28 5.35 -10.59
N GLY A 267 1.22 6.00 -11.30
CA GLY A 267 2.62 5.55 -11.37
C GLY A 267 3.28 5.47 -10.00
N LEU A 268 3.17 6.52 -9.17
CA LEU A 268 3.74 6.51 -7.82
C LEU A 268 2.98 5.59 -6.86
N ALA A 269 1.68 5.38 -7.05
CA ALA A 269 0.91 4.38 -6.30
C ALA A 269 1.35 2.94 -6.64
N VAL A 270 1.73 2.67 -7.91
CA VAL A 270 2.37 1.40 -8.31
C VAL A 270 3.71 1.23 -7.60
N VAL A 271 4.55 2.28 -7.57
CA VAL A 271 5.83 2.24 -6.84
C VAL A 271 5.61 1.89 -5.37
N ALA A 272 4.69 2.58 -4.68
CA ALA A 272 4.40 2.32 -3.27
C ALA A 272 3.86 0.89 -3.03
N SER A 273 2.99 0.39 -3.91
CA SER A 273 2.43 -0.97 -3.78
C SER A 273 3.50 -2.05 -3.96
N LEU A 274 4.35 -1.93 -5.00
CA LEU A 274 5.42 -2.89 -5.27
C LEU A 274 6.54 -2.80 -4.22
N ALA A 275 6.84 -1.60 -3.73
CA ALA A 275 7.82 -1.39 -2.66
C ALA A 275 7.36 -2.05 -1.35
N ALA A 276 6.11 -1.82 -0.93
CA ALA A 276 5.54 -2.43 0.27
C ALA A 276 5.56 -3.96 0.21
N ALA A 277 5.24 -4.55 -0.95
CA ALA A 277 5.28 -5.99 -1.16
C ALA A 277 6.70 -6.59 -1.05
N GLN A 278 7.75 -5.80 -1.30
CA GLN A 278 9.15 -6.17 -1.21
C GLN A 278 9.84 -5.68 0.07
N ASN A 279 9.09 -5.12 1.03
CA ASN A 279 9.62 -4.48 2.25
C ASN A 279 10.62 -3.33 1.95
N ILE A 280 10.45 -2.65 0.82
CA ILE A 280 11.18 -1.43 0.45
C ILE A 280 10.37 -0.25 0.99
N GLU A 281 11.00 0.65 1.73
CA GLU A 281 10.37 1.88 2.20
C GLU A 281 10.46 2.95 1.11
N VAL A 282 9.41 3.75 0.94
CA VAL A 282 9.38 4.86 -0.01
C VAL A 282 9.18 6.16 0.74
N GLU A 283 10.00 7.14 0.40
CA GLU A 283 9.91 8.48 0.97
C GLU A 283 9.83 9.52 -0.14
N ALA A 284 9.15 10.61 0.12
CA ALA A 284 9.13 11.78 -0.75
C ALA A 284 9.47 13.02 0.05
N SER A 285 10.26 13.90 -0.54
CA SER A 285 10.57 15.22 0.01
C SER A 285 10.58 16.28 -1.08
N LEU A 286 10.31 17.50 -0.70
CA LEU A 286 10.31 18.66 -1.59
C LEU A 286 11.08 19.78 -0.92
N GLU A 287 12.22 20.14 -1.51
CA GLU A 287 13.08 21.22 -1.03
C GLU A 287 13.21 22.30 -2.12
N GLY A 288 12.61 23.45 -1.88
CA GLY A 288 12.54 24.51 -2.89
C GLY A 288 11.70 24.04 -4.10
N ASP A 289 12.34 23.92 -5.25
CA ASP A 289 11.76 23.41 -6.51
C ASP A 289 12.17 21.97 -6.82
N GLU A 290 12.91 21.29 -5.94
CA GLU A 290 13.41 19.93 -6.14
C GLU A 290 12.55 18.89 -5.42
N LEU A 291 11.88 18.04 -6.18
CA LEU A 291 11.16 16.88 -5.69
C LEU A 291 12.09 15.67 -5.68
N SER A 292 12.20 15.02 -4.53
CA SER A 292 13.02 13.82 -4.32
C SER A 292 12.13 12.66 -3.89
N LEU A 293 12.32 11.50 -4.55
CA LEU A 293 11.63 10.24 -4.27
C LEU A 293 12.68 9.19 -3.94
N ALA A 294 12.70 8.69 -2.72
CA ALA A 294 13.69 7.73 -2.23
C ALA A 294 13.11 6.34 -2.07
N LEU A 295 13.87 5.33 -2.50
CA LEU A 295 13.66 3.92 -2.22
C LEU A 295 14.71 3.47 -1.21
N ILE A 296 14.28 2.99 -0.05
CA ILE A 296 15.15 2.54 1.04
C ILE A 296 15.03 1.03 1.13
N PHE A 297 16.08 0.35 0.72
CA PHE A 297 16.13 -1.11 0.70
C PHE A 297 16.43 -1.68 2.09
N PRO A 298 15.74 -2.76 2.51
CA PRO A 298 15.99 -3.39 3.80
C PRO A 298 17.42 -3.97 3.88
N PRO A 299 18.02 -4.08 5.08
CA PRO A 299 19.28 -4.76 5.26
C PRO A 299 19.14 -6.25 4.89
N ARG A 300 20.21 -6.86 4.38
CA ARG A 300 20.24 -8.29 4.06
C ARG A 300 19.97 -9.12 5.32
N SER A 301 19.32 -10.27 5.14
CA SER A 301 19.01 -11.21 6.22
C SER A 301 20.27 -11.67 6.98
N GLU A 302 21.43 -11.66 6.34
CA GLU A 302 22.74 -11.96 6.94
C GLU A 302 23.25 -10.82 7.84
N GLU A 303 23.06 -9.56 7.44
CA GLU A 303 23.45 -8.38 8.22
C GLU A 303 22.61 -8.23 9.52
N ARG A 304 21.37 -8.72 9.52
CA ARG A 304 20.52 -8.76 10.72
C ARG A 304 21.00 -9.70 11.80
N ARG A 305 21.85 -10.70 11.47
CA ARG A 305 22.41 -11.65 12.45
C ARG A 305 23.63 -11.09 13.16
N VAL A 306 24.45 -10.30 12.50
CA VAL A 306 25.69 -9.72 13.05
C VAL A 306 25.43 -8.55 14.03
N GLY A 307 24.31 -7.84 13.91
CA GLY A 307 23.95 -6.72 14.79
C GLY A 307 23.24 -7.12 16.09
N LYS A 308 23.15 -8.40 16.43
CA LYS A 308 22.51 -8.93 17.66
C LYS A 308 23.50 -9.67 18.58
N GLU A 309 24.79 -9.68 18.27
CA GLU A 309 25.88 -10.04 19.16
C GLU A 309 26.54 -8.75 19.69
#